data_a1f67f7fc864e83924ae670576aa213b
#
_entry.id   a1f67f7fc864e83924ae670576aa213b
#
_cell.length_a   1.000
_cell.length_b   1.000
_cell.length_c   1.000
_cell.angle_alpha   90.00
_cell.angle_beta   90.00
_cell.angle_gamma   90.00
#
_symmetry.space_group_name_H-M   'P 1'
#
loop_
_entity.id
_entity.type
_entity.pdbx_description
1 polymer ?
#
loop_
_entity_poly.entity_id
_entity_poly.type
_entity_poly.pdbx_seq_one_letter_code
_entity_poly.pdbx_strand_id
1 'polypeptide(L)'
;DIVQLESIFSNDFSSPIYAILASQYLKKNDIGRAYTVAKIGQEHHPDDISGKYILAKIHLLKNKIKKSKIILEEIINVFPLHLNARKLLIEVLKKQNSNKELEYHIAELQKYFPNEASLSFKSNLSDEEKAKKEYDRKETPSAFVDKEKSNIEINNNMATFTFVDILISQKHYSNALKALKVLENNGRDQSKINRMRDQINQKLEK
;
A
#
# COMPACT_ATOMS: atom_id res chain seq x y z
N ASP A 1 -5.97 -15.09 -22.50
CA ASP A 1 -5.13 -16.23 -22.85
C ASP A 1 -3.66 -15.78 -22.94
N ILE A 2 -2.71 -16.64 -22.49
CA ILE A 2 -1.27 -16.29 -22.49
C ILE A 2 -0.74 -16.15 -23.93
N VAL A 3 -1.27 -16.93 -24.87
CA VAL A 3 -0.89 -16.89 -26.29
C VAL A 3 -1.20 -15.53 -26.92
N GLN A 4 -2.34 -14.95 -26.55
CA GLN A 4 -2.70 -13.59 -27.02
C GLN A 4 -1.73 -12.53 -26.43
N LEU A 5 -1.36 -12.67 -25.16
CA LEU A 5 -0.40 -11.77 -24.52
C LEU A 5 0.98 -11.88 -25.17
N GLU A 6 1.42 -13.10 -25.47
CA GLU A 6 2.66 -13.37 -26.20
C GLU A 6 2.64 -12.74 -27.60
N SER A 7 1.55 -12.89 -28.34
CA SER A 7 1.40 -12.28 -29.67
C SER A 7 1.45 -10.75 -29.61
N ILE A 8 0.75 -10.11 -28.67
CA ILE A 8 0.76 -8.66 -28.52
C ILE A 8 2.16 -8.18 -28.16
N PHE A 9 2.82 -8.84 -27.20
CA PHE A 9 4.16 -8.44 -26.74
C PHE A 9 5.24 -8.69 -27.80
N SER A 10 5.12 -9.75 -28.62
CA SER A 10 6.06 -10.03 -29.71
C SER A 10 5.96 -9.02 -30.86
N ASN A 11 4.78 -8.43 -31.06
CA ASN A 11 4.57 -7.38 -32.08
C ASN A 11 5.04 -6.01 -31.58
N ASP A 12 5.00 -5.76 -30.27
CA ASP A 12 5.43 -4.51 -29.66
C ASP A 12 6.03 -4.74 -28.28
N PHE A 13 7.35 -4.77 -28.19
CA PHE A 13 8.08 -4.91 -26.92
C PHE A 13 7.94 -3.70 -25.98
N SER A 14 7.50 -2.56 -26.48
CA SER A 14 7.20 -1.38 -25.66
C SER A 14 5.80 -1.42 -25.03
N SER A 15 5.00 -2.46 -25.35
CA SER A 15 3.66 -2.59 -24.81
C SER A 15 3.66 -2.79 -23.29
N PRO A 16 2.84 -2.04 -22.51
CA PRO A 16 2.77 -2.16 -21.06
C PRO A 16 2.20 -3.51 -20.57
N ILE A 17 1.78 -4.37 -21.50
CA ILE A 17 1.25 -5.70 -21.20
C ILE A 17 2.31 -6.66 -20.63
N TYR A 18 3.59 -6.32 -20.74
CA TYR A 18 4.70 -7.15 -20.28
C TYR A 18 4.58 -7.59 -18.82
N ALA A 19 4.10 -6.70 -17.93
CA ALA A 19 3.95 -7.01 -16.53
C ALA A 19 2.90 -8.12 -16.30
N ILE A 20 1.79 -8.07 -17.06
CA ILE A 20 0.75 -9.10 -17.01
C ILE A 20 1.30 -10.43 -17.56
N LEU A 21 1.97 -10.39 -18.72
CA LEU A 21 2.57 -11.58 -19.34
C LEU A 21 3.60 -12.24 -18.42
N ALA A 22 4.53 -11.45 -17.86
CA ALA A 22 5.52 -11.95 -16.91
C ALA A 22 4.87 -12.57 -15.65
N SER A 23 3.78 -11.97 -15.15
CA SER A 23 2.99 -12.52 -14.05
C SER A 23 2.35 -13.86 -14.39
N GLN A 24 1.85 -14.04 -15.62
CA GLN A 24 1.30 -15.33 -16.08
C GLN A 24 2.37 -16.41 -16.19
N TYR A 25 3.58 -16.07 -16.66
CA TYR A 25 4.70 -17.00 -16.65
C TYR A 25 5.11 -17.42 -15.24
N LEU A 26 5.10 -16.47 -14.27
CA LEU A 26 5.36 -16.81 -12.87
C LEU A 26 4.32 -17.77 -12.29
N LYS A 27 3.04 -17.61 -12.63
CA LYS A 27 1.97 -18.56 -12.23
C LYS A 27 2.20 -19.96 -12.78
N LYS A 28 2.79 -20.05 -13.97
CA LYS A 28 3.19 -21.33 -14.60
C LYS A 28 4.56 -21.85 -14.15
N ASN A 29 5.18 -21.19 -13.15
CA ASN A 29 6.53 -21.49 -12.65
C ASN A 29 7.63 -21.37 -13.73
N ASP A 30 7.37 -20.63 -14.81
CA ASP A 30 8.36 -20.35 -15.84
C ASP A 30 9.11 -19.05 -15.52
N ILE A 31 10.05 -19.19 -14.59
CA ILE A 31 10.84 -18.06 -14.10
C ILE A 31 11.77 -17.49 -15.21
N GLY A 32 12.17 -18.33 -16.15
CA GLY A 32 13.04 -17.95 -17.28
C GLY A 32 12.36 -16.93 -18.18
N ARG A 33 11.21 -17.30 -18.77
CA ARG A 33 10.44 -16.41 -19.64
C ARG A 33 9.90 -15.21 -18.90
N ALA A 34 9.43 -15.38 -17.65
CA ALA A 34 9.01 -14.26 -16.81
C ALA A 34 10.11 -13.20 -16.64
N TYR A 35 11.36 -13.62 -16.40
CA TYR A 35 12.49 -12.71 -16.26
C TYR A 35 12.80 -11.96 -17.55
N THR A 36 12.85 -12.68 -18.69
CA THR A 36 13.14 -12.06 -19.98
C THR A 36 12.11 -11.00 -20.35
N VAL A 37 10.83 -11.34 -20.25
CA VAL A 37 9.72 -10.41 -20.53
C VAL A 37 9.73 -9.21 -19.59
N ALA A 38 9.89 -9.44 -18.29
CA ALA A 38 9.93 -8.36 -17.31
C ALA A 38 11.13 -7.44 -17.52
N LYS A 39 12.29 -7.97 -17.92
CA LYS A 39 13.49 -7.18 -18.19
C LYS A 39 13.31 -6.30 -19.42
N ILE A 40 12.83 -6.87 -20.54
CA ILE A 40 12.57 -6.10 -21.76
C ILE A 40 11.54 -4.98 -21.49
N GLY A 41 10.42 -5.33 -20.87
CA GLY A 41 9.40 -4.33 -20.57
C GLY A 41 9.88 -3.23 -19.64
N GLN A 42 10.72 -3.55 -18.64
CA GLN A 42 11.29 -2.55 -17.73
C GLN A 42 12.30 -1.63 -18.40
N GLU A 43 12.99 -2.08 -19.46
CA GLU A 43 13.87 -1.23 -20.27
C GLU A 43 13.07 -0.15 -21.02
N HIS A 44 11.86 -0.46 -21.46
CA HIS A 44 10.94 0.50 -22.10
C HIS A 44 10.14 1.34 -21.08
N HIS A 45 9.87 0.79 -19.91
CA HIS A 45 9.08 1.43 -18.86
C HIS A 45 9.82 1.45 -17.52
N PRO A 46 10.91 2.23 -17.37
CA PRO A 46 11.78 2.18 -16.19
C PRO A 46 11.07 2.57 -14.90
N ASP A 47 10.01 3.38 -14.97
CA ASP A 47 9.26 3.85 -13.81
C ASP A 47 8.01 3.00 -13.49
N ASP A 48 7.72 1.96 -14.29
CA ASP A 48 6.57 1.11 -14.01
C ASP A 48 6.77 0.28 -12.75
N ILE A 49 5.96 0.58 -11.76
CA ILE A 49 5.96 -0.07 -10.44
C ILE A 49 5.55 -1.55 -10.55
N SER A 50 4.62 -1.87 -11.46
CA SER A 50 4.16 -3.26 -11.64
C SER A 50 5.29 -4.15 -12.16
N GLY A 51 6.05 -3.65 -13.13
CA GLY A 51 7.22 -4.34 -13.65
C GLY A 51 8.33 -4.47 -12.60
N LYS A 52 8.64 -3.39 -11.86
CA LYS A 52 9.58 -3.44 -10.74
C LYS A 52 9.18 -4.50 -9.71
N TYR A 53 7.91 -4.54 -9.32
CA TYR A 53 7.42 -5.53 -8.36
C TYR A 53 7.60 -6.97 -8.87
N ILE A 54 7.31 -7.25 -10.14
CA ILE A 54 7.49 -8.56 -10.76
C ILE A 54 8.98 -8.94 -10.80
N LEU A 55 9.87 -8.01 -11.16
CA LEU A 55 11.31 -8.25 -11.13
C LEU A 55 11.81 -8.56 -9.72
N ALA A 56 11.34 -7.83 -8.70
CA ALA A 56 11.66 -8.11 -7.31
C ALA A 56 11.25 -9.53 -6.90
N LYS A 57 10.04 -9.95 -7.29
CA LYS A 57 9.53 -11.31 -7.05
C LYS A 57 10.38 -12.37 -7.76
N ILE A 58 10.75 -12.13 -9.03
CA ILE A 58 11.63 -13.03 -9.79
C ILE A 58 13.01 -13.13 -9.13
N HIS A 59 13.58 -12.02 -8.68
CA HIS A 59 14.87 -12.02 -7.99
C HIS A 59 14.80 -12.81 -6.68
N LEU A 60 13.71 -12.72 -5.93
CA LEU A 60 13.50 -13.52 -4.73
C LEU A 60 13.44 -15.02 -5.05
N LEU A 61 12.70 -15.42 -6.10
CA LEU A 61 12.62 -16.80 -6.55
C LEU A 61 13.97 -17.35 -7.05
N LYS A 62 14.80 -16.50 -7.64
CA LYS A 62 16.19 -16.82 -8.04
C LYS A 62 17.20 -16.72 -6.91
N ASN A 63 16.76 -16.60 -5.65
CA ASN A 63 17.59 -16.43 -4.46
C ASN A 63 18.53 -15.22 -4.51
N LYS A 64 18.23 -14.21 -5.34
CA LYS A 64 18.97 -12.95 -5.43
C LYS A 64 18.40 -11.93 -4.42
N ILE A 65 18.49 -12.29 -3.14
CA ILE A 65 17.83 -11.59 -2.02
C ILE A 65 18.15 -10.08 -2.00
N LYS A 66 19.45 -9.72 -2.14
CA LYS A 66 19.87 -8.30 -2.12
C LYS A 66 19.23 -7.49 -3.23
N LYS A 67 19.15 -8.04 -4.47
CA LYS A 67 18.52 -7.33 -5.60
C LYS A 67 17.03 -7.14 -5.41
N SER A 68 16.34 -8.17 -4.88
CA SER A 68 14.93 -8.08 -4.53
C SER A 68 14.67 -6.98 -3.50
N LYS A 69 15.49 -6.92 -2.43
CA LYS A 69 15.40 -5.89 -1.37
C LYS A 69 15.47 -4.49 -1.95
N ILE A 70 16.51 -4.18 -2.72
CA ILE A 70 16.72 -2.83 -3.29
C ILE A 70 15.50 -2.38 -4.10
N ILE A 71 15.00 -3.23 -5.00
CA ILE A 71 13.84 -2.88 -5.83
C ILE A 71 12.58 -2.66 -4.98
N LEU A 72 12.36 -3.47 -3.94
CA LEU A 72 11.20 -3.32 -3.07
C LEU A 72 11.27 -2.05 -2.22
N GLU A 73 12.45 -1.67 -1.76
CA GLU A 73 12.68 -0.41 -1.06
C GLU A 73 12.41 0.79 -1.98
N GLU A 74 12.86 0.75 -3.24
CA GLU A 74 12.53 1.77 -4.24
C GLU A 74 11.01 1.91 -4.42
N ILE A 75 10.29 0.79 -4.56
CA ILE A 75 8.83 0.80 -4.69
C ILE A 75 8.17 1.45 -3.46
N ILE A 76 8.60 1.08 -2.25
CA ILE A 76 8.01 1.58 -1.00
C ILE A 76 8.35 3.05 -0.78
N ASN A 77 9.51 3.51 -1.20
CA ASN A 77 9.89 4.92 -1.14
C ASN A 77 8.98 5.81 -2.00
N VAL A 78 8.59 5.33 -3.19
CA VAL A 78 7.67 6.05 -4.09
C VAL A 78 6.21 5.86 -3.67
N PHE A 79 5.84 4.64 -3.26
CA PHE A 79 4.48 4.26 -2.85
C PHE A 79 4.50 3.58 -1.48
N PRO A 80 4.52 4.35 -0.37
CA PRO A 80 4.60 3.81 1.00
C PRO A 80 3.46 2.84 1.36
N LEU A 81 2.30 2.99 0.71
CA LEU A 81 1.12 2.15 0.92
C LEU A 81 1.02 0.94 -0.02
N HIS A 82 2.08 0.61 -0.76
CA HIS A 82 2.07 -0.55 -1.66
C HIS A 82 2.12 -1.86 -0.85
N LEU A 83 0.94 -2.38 -0.48
CA LEU A 83 0.76 -3.54 0.39
C LEU A 83 1.59 -4.75 -0.03
N ASN A 84 1.49 -5.14 -1.31
CA ASN A 84 2.16 -6.34 -1.80
C ASN A 84 3.69 -6.21 -1.81
N ALA A 85 4.23 -5.02 -2.11
CA ALA A 85 5.67 -4.77 -2.05
C ALA A 85 6.18 -4.83 -0.61
N ARG A 86 5.45 -4.25 0.35
CA ARG A 86 5.81 -4.32 1.76
C ARG A 86 5.73 -5.74 2.32
N LYS A 87 4.71 -6.53 1.95
CA LYS A 87 4.64 -7.96 2.31
C LYS A 87 5.83 -8.76 1.76
N LEU A 88 6.18 -8.52 0.49
CA LEU A 88 7.31 -9.21 -0.13
C LEU A 88 8.65 -8.77 0.49
N LEU A 89 8.80 -7.48 0.86
CA LEU A 89 9.98 -6.99 1.57
C LEU A 89 10.13 -7.65 2.96
N ILE A 90 9.04 -7.80 3.69
CA ILE A 90 9.02 -8.53 4.97
C ILE A 90 9.50 -9.98 4.77
N GLU A 91 9.07 -10.66 3.70
CA GLU A 91 9.56 -12.02 3.38
C GLU A 91 11.06 -12.03 3.08
N VAL A 92 11.55 -11.05 2.33
CA VAL A 92 12.97 -10.87 2.00
C VAL A 92 13.79 -10.64 3.28
N LEU A 93 13.34 -9.76 4.18
CA LEU A 93 14.01 -9.44 5.44
C LEU A 93 14.05 -10.62 6.40
N LYS A 94 12.99 -11.45 6.45
CA LYS A 94 12.99 -12.72 7.18
C LYS A 94 14.11 -13.66 6.70
N LYS A 95 14.29 -13.77 5.38
CA LYS A 95 15.38 -14.60 4.82
C LYS A 95 16.78 -14.04 5.08
N GLN A 96 16.90 -12.74 5.36
CA GLN A 96 18.17 -12.07 5.71
C GLN A 96 18.46 -12.05 7.22
N ASN A 97 17.52 -12.48 8.07
CA ASN A 97 17.58 -12.35 9.54
C ASN A 97 17.80 -10.88 10.00
N SER A 98 17.26 -9.91 9.28
CA SER A 98 17.36 -8.48 9.59
C SER A 98 16.23 -8.03 10.52
N ASN A 99 16.32 -8.39 11.80
CA ASN A 99 15.20 -8.24 12.75
C ASN A 99 14.72 -6.81 12.93
N LYS A 100 15.62 -5.79 13.03
CA LYS A 100 15.22 -4.38 13.23
C LYS A 100 14.42 -3.82 12.06
N GLU A 101 14.87 -4.03 10.83
CA GLU A 101 14.16 -3.60 9.63
C GLU A 101 12.83 -4.35 9.47
N LEU A 102 12.84 -5.65 9.79
CA LEU A 102 11.65 -6.49 9.76
C LEU A 102 10.56 -5.95 10.69
N GLU A 103 10.90 -5.64 11.95
CA GLU A 103 9.97 -5.09 12.94
C GLU A 103 9.40 -3.76 12.49
N TYR A 104 10.23 -2.86 11.94
CA TYR A 104 9.78 -1.59 11.39
C TYR A 104 8.73 -1.79 10.28
N HIS A 105 9.01 -2.64 9.29
CA HIS A 105 8.08 -2.84 8.18
C HIS A 105 6.80 -3.57 8.59
N ILE A 106 6.86 -4.44 9.61
CA ILE A 106 5.67 -5.07 10.20
C ILE A 106 4.81 -4.03 10.92
N ALA A 107 5.41 -3.15 11.72
CA ALA A 107 4.70 -2.09 12.44
C ALA A 107 4.01 -1.12 11.47
N GLU A 108 4.73 -0.68 10.43
CA GLU A 108 4.16 0.17 9.39
C GLU A 108 3.01 -0.52 8.64
N LEU A 109 3.12 -1.81 8.37
CA LEU A 109 2.05 -2.56 7.71
C LEU A 109 0.83 -2.69 8.61
N GLN A 110 0.99 -2.98 9.89
CA GLN A 110 -0.11 -3.07 10.86
C GLN A 110 -0.79 -1.72 11.06
N LYS A 111 -0.05 -0.62 11.00
CA LYS A 111 -0.59 0.73 11.13
C LYS A 111 -1.58 1.05 10.00
N TYR A 112 -1.25 0.68 8.76
CA TYR A 112 -2.06 1.00 7.59
C TYR A 112 -3.04 -0.12 7.19
N PHE A 113 -2.75 -1.36 7.56
CA PHE A 113 -3.52 -2.56 7.19
C PHE A 113 -3.74 -3.47 8.40
N PRO A 114 -4.49 -3.03 9.44
CA PRO A 114 -4.65 -3.76 10.71
C PRO A 114 -5.33 -5.13 10.56
N ASN A 115 -6.10 -5.32 9.48
CA ASN A 115 -6.84 -6.58 9.23
C ASN A 115 -6.03 -7.63 8.46
N GLU A 116 -4.76 -7.33 8.10
CA GLU A 116 -3.90 -8.30 7.43
C GLU A 116 -3.35 -9.33 8.42
N ALA A 117 -4.17 -10.31 8.74
CA ALA A 117 -3.90 -11.37 9.72
C ALA A 117 -2.70 -12.29 9.38
N SER A 118 -2.18 -12.25 8.14
CA SER A 118 -1.05 -13.10 7.71
C SER A 118 0.30 -12.72 8.34
N LEU A 119 0.32 -11.68 9.18
CA LEU A 119 1.53 -11.10 9.77
C LEU A 119 1.56 -11.22 11.30
N SER A 120 0.91 -12.24 11.87
CA SER A 120 1.11 -12.58 13.28
C SER A 120 2.57 -13.05 13.50
N PHE A 121 3.48 -12.09 13.40
CA PHE A 121 4.81 -12.23 13.94
C PHE A 121 4.68 -12.10 15.46
N LYS A 122 4.78 -13.20 16.17
CA LYS A 122 5.08 -13.15 17.61
C LYS A 122 6.46 -12.49 17.72
N SER A 123 6.49 -11.16 17.90
CA SER A 123 7.70 -10.50 18.32
C SER A 123 8.11 -11.18 19.63
N ASN A 124 9.32 -11.74 19.68
CA ASN A 124 9.99 -12.05 20.93
C ASN A 124 10.42 -10.72 21.58
N LEU A 125 9.44 -9.87 21.87
CA LEU A 125 9.64 -8.76 22.78
C LEU A 125 9.93 -9.39 24.13
N SER A 126 11.07 -9.04 24.72
CA SER A 126 11.44 -9.47 26.05
C SER A 126 10.27 -9.22 27.00
N ASP A 127 10.03 -10.13 27.93
CA ASP A 127 8.89 -10.08 28.86
C ASP A 127 8.86 -8.76 29.67
N GLU A 128 9.96 -8.02 29.72
CA GLU A 128 10.07 -6.68 30.34
C GLU A 128 9.33 -5.56 29.57
N GLU A 129 9.28 -5.62 28.22
CA GLU A 129 8.51 -4.63 27.43
C GLU A 129 7.00 -4.95 27.41
N LYS A 130 6.64 -6.24 27.59
CA LYS A 130 5.23 -6.64 27.75
C LYS A 130 4.65 -6.15 29.07
N ALA A 131 5.45 -6.19 30.15
CA ALA A 131 5.04 -5.72 31.47
C ALA A 131 4.77 -4.20 31.49
N LYS A 132 5.55 -3.38 30.77
CA LYS A 132 5.31 -1.93 30.65
C LYS A 132 4.04 -1.61 29.85
N LYS A 133 3.75 -2.35 28.76
CA LYS A 133 2.52 -2.14 27.98
C LYS A 133 1.27 -2.65 28.68
N GLU A 134 1.40 -3.60 29.59
CA GLU A 134 0.28 -4.15 30.38
C GLU A 134 -0.06 -3.25 31.58
N TYR A 135 0.92 -2.50 32.10
CA TYR A 135 0.70 -1.54 33.18
C TYR A 135 -0.11 -0.30 32.70
N ASP A 136 0.16 0.17 31.47
CA ASP A 136 -0.58 1.27 30.86
C ASP A 136 -2.01 0.87 30.35
N ARG A 137 -2.35 -0.44 30.39
CA ARG A 137 -3.67 -0.95 29.98
C ARG A 137 -4.66 -1.14 31.12
N LYS A 138 -4.26 -1.01 32.38
CA LYS A 138 -5.12 -1.35 33.53
C LYS A 138 -5.90 -0.20 34.15
N GLU A 139 -5.86 0.98 33.60
CA GLU A 139 -6.73 2.05 34.08
C GLU A 139 -7.56 2.65 32.94
N THR A 140 -8.69 1.97 32.62
CA THR A 140 -9.97 2.66 32.39
C THR A 140 -11.10 1.64 32.29
N PRO A 141 -12.24 1.86 33.02
CA PRO A 141 -13.39 0.97 32.95
C PRO A 141 -14.18 1.20 31.67
N SER A 142 -14.77 0.11 31.21
CA SER A 142 -15.72 0.04 30.09
C SER A 142 -16.74 1.17 30.10
N ALA A 143 -16.74 1.96 29.04
CA ALA A 143 -17.94 2.64 28.56
C ALA A 143 -17.89 2.63 27.04
N PHE A 144 -18.94 2.13 26.42
CA PHE A 144 -19.23 2.30 25.00
C PHE A 144 -19.26 3.80 24.70
N VAL A 145 -18.22 4.32 24.05
CA VAL A 145 -18.22 5.68 23.53
C VAL A 145 -17.58 5.66 22.15
N ASP A 146 -18.37 6.09 21.21
CA ASP A 146 -18.12 6.51 19.84
C ASP A 146 -16.66 6.61 19.40
N LYS A 147 -16.24 5.72 18.48
CA LYS A 147 -14.99 5.82 17.73
C LYS A 147 -15.10 6.87 16.61
N GLU A 148 -15.39 8.10 16.96
CA GLU A 148 -15.21 9.25 16.07
C GLU A 148 -14.09 10.14 16.58
N LYS A 149 -12.84 9.75 16.41
CA LYS A 149 -11.69 10.69 16.43
C LYS A 149 -10.42 10.03 15.95
N SER A 150 -10.41 9.50 14.74
CA SER A 150 -9.13 9.41 14.00
C SER A 150 -8.88 10.79 13.39
N ASN A 151 -8.09 11.60 14.03
CA ASN A 151 -7.69 12.91 13.53
C ASN A 151 -6.69 12.66 12.38
N ILE A 152 -7.20 12.47 11.14
CA ILE A 152 -6.38 12.32 9.96
C ILE A 152 -5.86 13.72 9.61
N GLU A 153 -4.54 13.92 9.65
CA GLU A 153 -3.91 15.11 9.10
C GLU A 153 -3.99 15.03 7.57
N ILE A 154 -4.82 15.89 6.98
CA ILE A 154 -5.04 15.92 5.54
C ILE A 154 -4.08 16.92 4.91
N ASN A 155 -3.06 16.40 4.21
CA ASN A 155 -2.09 17.19 3.47
C ASN A 155 -2.69 17.71 2.16
N ASN A 156 -2.16 18.83 1.64
CA ASN A 156 -2.58 19.45 0.38
C ASN A 156 -2.60 18.46 -0.81
N ASN A 157 -1.66 17.51 -0.85
CA ASN A 157 -1.56 16.50 -1.90
C ASN A 157 -2.61 15.38 -1.80
N MET A 158 -3.19 15.17 -0.61
CA MET A 158 -4.21 14.15 -0.36
C MET A 158 -5.63 14.69 -0.58
N ALA A 159 -5.81 16.01 -0.46
CA ALA A 159 -7.10 16.65 -0.61
C ALA A 159 -7.50 16.67 -2.09
N THR A 160 -8.34 15.72 -2.49
CA THR A 160 -8.98 15.66 -3.82
C THR A 160 -10.47 15.45 -3.65
N PHE A 161 -11.27 15.84 -4.65
CA PHE A 161 -12.72 15.59 -4.61
C PHE A 161 -13.05 14.10 -4.47
N THR A 162 -12.30 13.24 -5.15
CA THR A 162 -12.44 11.78 -5.03
C THR A 162 -12.19 11.29 -3.59
N PHE A 163 -11.18 11.86 -2.91
CA PHE A 163 -10.90 11.53 -1.53
C PHE A 163 -12.04 11.95 -0.60
N VAL A 164 -12.66 13.11 -0.85
CA VAL A 164 -13.85 13.55 -0.11
C VAL A 164 -15.02 12.59 -0.34
N ASP A 165 -15.26 12.12 -1.57
CA ASP A 165 -16.31 11.13 -1.87
C ASP A 165 -16.09 9.81 -1.11
N ILE A 166 -14.84 9.34 -1.03
CA ILE A 166 -14.47 8.15 -0.24
C ILE A 166 -14.79 8.35 1.24
N LEU A 167 -14.40 9.49 1.83
CA LEU A 167 -14.68 9.81 3.23
C LEU A 167 -16.18 9.88 3.52
N ILE A 168 -16.98 10.43 2.60
CA ILE A 168 -18.44 10.48 2.69
C ILE A 168 -19.03 9.06 2.64
N SER A 169 -18.54 8.21 1.74
CA SER A 169 -19.03 6.83 1.61
C SER A 169 -18.72 5.98 2.85
N GLN A 170 -17.61 6.27 3.52
CA GLN A 170 -17.18 5.63 4.76
C GLN A 170 -17.78 6.28 6.02
N LYS A 171 -18.67 7.25 5.88
CA LYS A 171 -19.31 8.01 6.98
C LYS A 171 -18.33 8.82 7.85
N HIS A 172 -17.11 9.10 7.33
CA HIS A 172 -16.13 9.94 8.01
C HIS A 172 -16.35 11.43 7.72
N TYR A 173 -17.54 11.95 8.07
CA TYR A 173 -18.01 13.28 7.70
C TYR A 173 -17.11 14.41 8.23
N SER A 174 -16.62 14.29 9.45
CA SER A 174 -15.69 15.25 10.05
C SER A 174 -14.39 15.41 9.24
N ASN A 175 -13.81 14.30 8.79
CA ASN A 175 -12.62 14.31 7.95
C ASN A 175 -12.92 14.77 6.52
N ALA A 176 -14.10 14.47 5.97
CA ALA A 176 -14.55 14.98 4.67
C ALA A 176 -14.66 16.53 4.67
N LEU A 177 -15.21 17.14 5.74
CA LEU A 177 -15.27 18.59 5.89
C LEU A 177 -13.86 19.22 5.99
N LYS A 178 -12.92 18.58 6.68
CA LYS A 178 -11.51 19.02 6.73
C LYS A 178 -10.86 18.98 5.34
N ALA A 179 -11.08 17.92 4.57
CA ALA A 179 -10.57 17.80 3.20
C ALA A 179 -11.15 18.88 2.28
N LEU A 180 -12.45 19.20 2.39
CA LEU A 180 -13.08 20.30 1.65
C LEU A 180 -12.46 21.66 2.00
N LYS A 181 -12.14 21.90 3.28
CA LYS A 181 -11.47 23.14 3.71
C LYS A 181 -10.07 23.28 3.11
N VAL A 182 -9.33 22.18 2.97
CA VAL A 182 -8.02 22.19 2.30
C VAL A 182 -8.17 22.47 0.82
N LEU A 183 -9.19 21.90 0.14
CA LEU A 183 -9.49 22.18 -1.27
C LEU A 183 -9.89 23.64 -1.50
N GLU A 184 -10.64 24.22 -0.58
CA GLU A 184 -11.05 25.64 -0.59
C GLU A 184 -9.81 26.56 -0.47
N ASN A 185 -8.92 26.28 0.46
CA ASN A 185 -7.66 27.03 0.63
C ASN A 185 -6.74 26.91 -0.61
N ASN A 186 -6.81 25.81 -1.34
CA ASN A 186 -6.06 25.58 -2.57
C ASN A 186 -6.73 26.18 -3.82
N GLY A 187 -7.79 26.98 -3.68
CA GLY A 187 -8.48 27.67 -4.79
C GLY A 187 -9.20 26.73 -5.76
N ARG A 188 -9.63 25.55 -5.31
CA ARG A 188 -10.39 24.60 -6.14
C ARG A 188 -11.83 25.07 -6.33
N ASP A 189 -12.56 24.41 -7.26
CA ASP A 189 -13.94 24.74 -7.66
C ASP A 189 -14.88 24.92 -6.45
N GLN A 190 -15.22 26.16 -6.14
CA GLN A 190 -16.05 26.55 -5.00
C GLN A 190 -17.49 26.02 -5.11
N SER A 191 -18.03 25.94 -6.33
CA SER A 191 -19.38 25.43 -6.57
C SER A 191 -19.48 23.96 -6.19
N LYS A 192 -18.45 23.19 -6.54
CA LYS A 192 -18.37 21.77 -6.21
C LYS A 192 -18.15 21.55 -4.70
N ILE A 193 -17.31 22.38 -4.07
CA ILE A 193 -17.07 22.35 -2.62
C ILE A 193 -18.37 22.60 -1.86
N ASN A 194 -19.14 23.63 -2.21
CA ASN A 194 -20.39 23.94 -1.54
C ASN A 194 -21.42 22.81 -1.68
N ARG A 195 -21.56 22.22 -2.88
CA ARG A 195 -22.46 21.09 -3.12
C ARG A 195 -22.11 19.88 -2.26
N MET A 196 -20.82 19.54 -2.13
CA MET A 196 -20.38 18.42 -1.31
C MET A 196 -20.54 18.71 0.19
N ARG A 197 -20.35 19.96 0.61
CA ARG A 197 -20.59 20.40 1.99
C ARG A 197 -22.06 20.23 2.38
N ASP A 198 -22.98 20.63 1.51
CA ASP A 198 -24.41 20.49 1.73
C ASP A 198 -24.81 19.01 1.81
N GLN A 199 -24.25 18.15 0.97
CA GLN A 199 -24.46 16.70 1.03
C GLN A 199 -24.01 16.10 2.38
N ILE A 200 -22.88 16.55 2.93
CA ILE A 200 -22.38 16.10 4.23
C ILE A 200 -23.32 16.56 5.33
N ASN A 201 -23.74 17.82 5.34
CA ASN A 201 -24.63 18.38 6.36
C ASN A 201 -25.98 17.67 6.38
N GLN A 202 -26.57 17.38 5.23
CA GLN A 202 -27.82 16.60 5.13
C GLN A 202 -27.72 15.17 5.69
N LYS A 203 -26.49 14.58 5.67
CA LYS A 203 -26.24 13.24 6.21
C LYS A 203 -25.91 13.25 7.71
N LEU A 204 -25.48 14.40 8.26
CA LEU A 204 -25.23 14.58 9.69
C LEU A 204 -26.51 14.88 10.48
N GLU A 205 -27.55 15.41 9.79
CA GLU A 205 -28.86 15.72 10.40
C GLU A 205 -29.84 14.53 10.44
N LYS A 206 -29.46 13.40 9.83
CA LYS A 206 -30.23 12.14 9.85
C LYS A 206 -29.64 11.12 10.80
#